data_f38ae4df38098e1ced098db5c958f6ed
#
_entry.id   f38ae4df38098e1ced098db5c958f6ed
#
_cell.length_a   1.000
_cell.length_b   1.000
_cell.length_c   1.000
_cell.angle_alpha   90.00
_cell.angle_beta   90.00
_cell.angle_gamma   90.00
#
_symmetry.space_group_name_H-M   'P 1'
#
loop_
_entity.id
_entity.type
_entity.pdbx_description
1 polymer ?
#
loop_
_entity_poly.entity_id
_entity_poly.type
_entity_poly.pdbx_seq_one_letter_code
_entity_poly.pdbx_strand_id
1 'polypeptide(L)'
;DLITSLFVLFVRVLYEKARPMLPNEKPIGSIAGRTLISRFGKLLRTHFREDHRVAYYADLLCVTPKYLTQVVKQTVGVTPKDIIDRTLAIESVHQLKHSQLTIQQISGVLGFPDQSYFGRFFKRMFGISPLQFRQNPNMDVLQKLETSLLSKYPELEKFAFDVPFFCGLF
;
A
#
# COMPACT_ATOMS: atom_id res chain seq x y z
N ASP A 1 7.29 -6.68 13.06
CA ASP A 1 8.00 -5.74 12.19
C ASP A 1 7.34 -4.37 12.21
N LEU A 2 8.13 -3.33 12.49
CA LEU A 2 7.69 -1.92 12.62
C LEU A 2 6.87 -1.44 11.41
N ILE A 3 7.29 -1.79 10.19
CA ILE A 3 6.62 -1.42 8.94
C ILE A 3 5.20 -1.98 8.89
N THR A 4 5.02 -3.18 9.37
CA THR A 4 3.73 -3.87 9.38
C THR A 4 2.79 -3.28 10.42
N SER A 5 3.33 -2.92 11.59
CA SER A 5 2.56 -2.28 12.66
C SER A 5 2.13 -0.87 12.26
N LEU A 6 3.00 -0.13 11.58
CA LEU A 6 2.72 1.19 11.05
C LEU A 6 1.68 1.17 9.91
N PHE A 7 1.72 0.16 9.04
CA PHE A 7 0.69 -0.02 8.01
C PHE A 7 -0.68 -0.32 8.62
N VAL A 8 -0.74 -1.19 9.62
CA VAL A 8 -2.00 -1.48 10.33
C VAL A 8 -2.50 -0.25 11.07
N LEU A 9 -1.60 0.51 11.68
CA LEU A 9 -1.95 1.76 12.35
C LEU A 9 -2.46 2.80 11.34
N PHE A 10 -1.85 2.91 10.17
CA PHE A 10 -2.28 3.79 9.08
C PHE A 10 -3.70 3.46 8.62
N VAL A 11 -3.96 2.19 8.30
CA VAL A 11 -5.30 1.72 7.90
C VAL A 11 -6.30 1.97 9.03
N ARG A 12 -5.90 1.78 10.28
CA ARG A 12 -6.75 2.02 11.45
C ARG A 12 -7.04 3.52 11.66
N VAL A 13 -6.05 4.38 11.55
CA VAL A 13 -6.19 5.84 11.71
C VAL A 13 -7.03 6.43 10.57
N LEU A 14 -6.80 6.01 9.32
CA LEU A 14 -7.66 6.40 8.19
C LEU A 14 -9.11 5.96 8.44
N TYR A 15 -9.31 4.76 8.94
CA TYR A 15 -10.64 4.23 9.25
C TYR A 15 -11.34 5.02 10.36
N GLU A 16 -10.66 5.29 11.47
CA GLU A 16 -11.24 6.04 12.61
C GLU A 16 -11.57 7.49 12.25
N LYS A 17 -10.75 8.13 11.41
CA LYS A 17 -11.01 9.51 10.96
C LYS A 17 -12.05 9.61 9.82
N ALA A 18 -12.10 8.64 8.92
CA ALA A 18 -13.12 8.60 7.87
C ALA A 18 -14.54 8.28 8.40
N ARG A 19 -14.62 7.63 9.53
CA ARG A 19 -15.87 7.16 10.14
C ARG A 19 -16.94 8.25 10.37
N PRO A 20 -16.64 9.47 10.83
CA PRO A 20 -17.65 10.50 11.07
C PRO A 20 -18.09 11.25 9.82
N MET A 21 -17.39 11.14 8.69
CA MET A 21 -17.63 11.92 7.48
C MET A 21 -18.27 11.12 6.34
N LEU A 22 -18.46 9.81 6.50
CA LEU A 22 -19.21 9.04 5.52
C LEU A 22 -20.67 9.48 5.56
N PRO A 23 -21.25 9.92 4.41
CA PRO A 23 -22.67 10.22 4.37
C PRO A 23 -23.45 9.00 4.81
N ASN A 24 -24.55 9.25 5.49
CA ASN A 24 -25.42 8.30 6.18
C ASN A 24 -26.13 7.31 5.20
N GLU A 25 -25.38 6.77 4.26
CA GLU A 25 -25.81 5.64 3.44
C GLU A 25 -25.50 4.36 4.23
N LYS A 26 -26.54 3.59 4.46
CA LYS A 26 -26.65 2.28 5.15
C LYS A 26 -25.33 1.66 5.59
N PRO A 27 -25.21 1.15 6.81
CA PRO A 27 -23.92 0.75 7.40
C PRO A 27 -23.28 -0.37 6.58
N ILE A 28 -22.48 -0.02 5.58
CA ILE A 28 -21.50 -0.91 4.95
C ILE A 28 -20.28 -1.08 5.89
N GLY A 29 -20.39 -0.58 7.09
CA GLY A 29 -19.64 -1.00 8.25
C GLY A 29 -20.23 -2.25 8.89
N SER A 30 -20.77 -3.19 8.09
CA SER A 30 -21.15 -4.49 8.63
C SER A 30 -19.92 -5.09 9.28
N ILE A 31 -20.09 -5.76 10.41
CA ILE A 31 -19.03 -6.56 11.06
C ILE A 31 -18.30 -7.40 10.02
N ALA A 32 -19.01 -7.93 9.03
CA ALA A 32 -18.50 -8.68 7.89
C ALA A 32 -17.49 -7.89 7.02
N GLY A 33 -17.78 -6.62 6.69
CA GLY A 33 -16.86 -5.79 5.88
C GLY A 33 -15.57 -5.47 6.62
N ARG A 34 -15.65 -5.15 7.91
CA ARG A 34 -14.47 -4.92 8.77
C ARG A 34 -13.62 -6.18 8.91
N THR A 35 -14.27 -7.33 9.08
CA THR A 35 -13.60 -8.62 9.14
C THR A 35 -12.89 -8.94 7.83
N LEU A 36 -13.53 -8.67 6.68
CA LEU A 36 -12.95 -8.88 5.36
C LEU A 36 -11.68 -8.03 5.18
N ILE A 37 -11.71 -6.75 5.54
CA ILE A 37 -10.54 -5.85 5.44
C ILE A 37 -9.41 -6.30 6.37
N SER A 38 -9.72 -6.70 7.60
CA SER A 38 -8.73 -7.24 8.54
C SER A 38 -8.06 -8.52 7.98
N ARG A 39 -8.85 -9.43 7.39
CA ARG A 39 -8.32 -10.63 6.72
C ARG A 39 -7.48 -10.28 5.50
N PHE A 40 -7.93 -9.35 4.66
CA PHE A 40 -7.16 -8.85 3.52
C PHE A 40 -5.80 -8.30 3.96
N GLY A 41 -5.77 -7.45 4.98
CA GLY A 41 -4.52 -6.90 5.52
C GLY A 41 -3.57 -7.97 6.07
N LYS A 42 -4.10 -9.03 6.71
CA LYS A 42 -3.28 -10.18 7.16
C LYS A 42 -2.69 -10.93 5.98
N LEU A 43 -3.51 -11.27 4.99
CA LEU A 43 -3.05 -11.98 3.79
C LEU A 43 -2.03 -11.15 3.00
N LEU A 44 -2.26 -9.85 2.86
CA LEU A 44 -1.29 -8.98 2.18
C LEU A 44 0.08 -9.02 2.85
N ARG A 45 0.15 -8.95 4.17
CA ARG A 45 1.43 -9.04 4.91
C ARG A 45 2.18 -10.34 4.66
N THR A 46 1.45 -11.44 4.51
CA THR A 46 2.05 -12.77 4.34
C THR A 46 2.44 -13.02 2.88
N HIS A 47 1.61 -12.56 1.93
CA HIS A 47 1.68 -12.98 0.53
C HIS A 47 2.05 -11.86 -0.47
N PHE A 48 2.37 -10.63 -0.03
CA PHE A 48 2.64 -9.53 -0.96
C PHE A 48 3.83 -9.77 -1.89
N ARG A 49 4.70 -10.72 -1.57
CA ARG A 49 5.84 -11.14 -2.39
C ARG A 49 5.50 -12.26 -3.37
N GLU A 50 4.35 -12.90 -3.21
CA GLU A 50 3.94 -14.06 -4.04
C GLU A 50 3.14 -13.60 -5.25
N ASP A 51 2.15 -12.75 -5.04
CA ASP A 51 1.27 -12.25 -6.10
C ASP A 51 0.79 -10.82 -5.82
N HIS A 52 0.77 -10.00 -6.88
CA HIS A 52 0.40 -8.58 -6.81
C HIS A 52 -1.00 -8.29 -7.36
N ARG A 53 -1.75 -9.33 -7.74
CA ARG A 53 -3.09 -9.21 -8.33
C ARG A 53 -4.17 -9.20 -7.26
N VAL A 54 -5.13 -8.31 -7.40
CA VAL A 54 -6.31 -8.26 -6.50
C VAL A 54 -7.08 -9.59 -6.53
N ALA A 55 -7.12 -10.27 -7.70
CA ALA A 55 -7.79 -11.55 -7.86
C ALA A 55 -7.23 -12.62 -6.91
N TYR A 56 -5.90 -12.71 -6.78
CA TYR A 56 -5.24 -13.64 -5.87
C TYR A 56 -5.76 -13.52 -4.42
N TYR A 57 -5.84 -12.30 -3.91
CA TYR A 57 -6.35 -12.05 -2.56
C TYR A 57 -7.85 -12.28 -2.44
N ALA A 58 -8.61 -11.98 -3.48
CA ALA A 58 -10.04 -12.24 -3.52
C ALA A 58 -10.33 -13.74 -3.46
N ASP A 59 -9.56 -14.56 -4.18
CA ASP A 59 -9.66 -16.01 -4.17
C ASP A 59 -9.35 -16.58 -2.76
N LEU A 60 -8.26 -16.12 -2.13
CA LEU A 60 -7.92 -16.50 -0.75
C LEU A 60 -8.99 -16.09 0.29
N LEU A 61 -9.74 -15.03 0.00
CA LEU A 61 -10.83 -14.55 0.84
C LEU A 61 -12.19 -15.18 0.51
N CYS A 62 -12.25 -16.04 -0.54
CA CYS A 62 -13.48 -16.64 -1.05
C CYS A 62 -14.53 -15.60 -1.46
N VAL A 63 -14.08 -14.50 -2.10
CA VAL A 63 -14.95 -13.43 -2.62
C VAL A 63 -14.55 -13.07 -4.05
N THR A 64 -15.43 -12.34 -4.75
CA THR A 64 -15.08 -11.84 -6.08
C THR A 64 -14.14 -10.62 -5.99
N PRO A 65 -13.24 -10.40 -6.97
CA PRO A 65 -12.37 -9.20 -7.01
C PRO A 65 -13.16 -7.89 -7.02
N LYS A 66 -14.33 -7.89 -7.67
CA LYS A 66 -15.25 -6.75 -7.69
C LYS A 66 -15.78 -6.43 -6.29
N TYR A 67 -16.23 -7.45 -5.56
CA TYR A 67 -16.74 -7.28 -4.19
C TYR A 67 -15.63 -6.81 -3.24
N LEU A 68 -14.46 -7.43 -3.30
CA LEU A 68 -13.30 -6.99 -2.50
C LEU A 68 -12.97 -5.51 -2.78
N THR A 69 -12.92 -5.11 -4.05
CA THR A 69 -12.64 -3.73 -4.46
C THR A 69 -13.70 -2.77 -3.93
N GLN A 70 -14.97 -3.14 -4.04
CA GLN A 70 -16.08 -2.32 -3.55
C GLN A 70 -16.00 -2.12 -2.03
N VAL A 71 -15.85 -3.20 -1.26
CA VAL A 71 -15.81 -3.14 0.21
C VAL A 71 -14.60 -2.34 0.69
N VAL A 72 -13.41 -2.59 0.13
CA VAL A 72 -12.19 -1.87 0.52
C VAL A 72 -12.33 -0.39 0.18
N LYS A 73 -12.73 -0.05 -1.06
CA LYS A 73 -12.87 1.36 -1.47
C LYS A 73 -13.92 2.11 -0.63
N GLN A 74 -15.05 1.48 -0.32
CA GLN A 74 -16.10 2.10 0.50
C GLN A 74 -15.69 2.28 1.97
N THR A 75 -14.81 1.43 2.47
CA THR A 75 -14.42 1.46 3.89
C THR A 75 -13.15 2.26 4.14
N VAL A 76 -12.18 2.17 3.22
CA VAL A 76 -10.83 2.77 3.40
C VAL A 76 -10.60 3.95 2.44
N GLY A 77 -11.47 4.16 1.46
CA GLY A 77 -11.37 5.26 0.48
C GLY A 77 -10.45 4.96 -0.71
N VAL A 78 -9.61 3.92 -0.63
CA VAL A 78 -8.62 3.55 -1.67
C VAL A 78 -8.88 2.15 -2.21
N THR A 79 -8.35 1.82 -3.39
CA THR A 79 -8.54 0.48 -3.95
C THR A 79 -7.58 -0.56 -3.33
N PRO A 80 -7.94 -1.85 -3.32
CA PRO A 80 -7.01 -2.92 -2.91
C PRO A 80 -5.70 -2.89 -3.70
N LYS A 81 -5.75 -2.56 -4.98
CA LYS A 81 -4.56 -2.46 -5.84
C LYS A 81 -3.60 -1.37 -5.36
N ASP A 82 -4.12 -0.20 -4.96
CA ASP A 82 -3.27 0.87 -4.44
C ASP A 82 -2.62 0.49 -3.11
N ILE A 83 -3.33 -0.27 -2.28
CA ILE A 83 -2.76 -0.80 -1.02
C ILE A 83 -1.63 -1.78 -1.31
N ILE A 84 -1.82 -2.71 -2.24
CA ILE A 84 -0.79 -3.69 -2.66
C ILE A 84 0.43 -2.95 -3.23
N ASP A 85 0.21 -2.03 -4.18
CA ASP A 85 1.29 -1.29 -4.84
C ASP A 85 2.09 -0.46 -3.82
N ARG A 86 1.41 0.17 -2.86
CA ARG A 86 2.08 0.93 -1.79
C ARG A 86 2.92 0.04 -0.88
N THR A 87 2.41 -1.12 -0.48
CA THR A 87 3.16 -2.09 0.32
C THR A 87 4.44 -2.52 -0.38
N LEU A 88 4.34 -2.85 -1.68
CA LEU A 88 5.48 -3.19 -2.52
C LEU A 88 6.47 -2.03 -2.67
N ALA A 89 5.96 -0.80 -2.82
CA ALA A 89 6.80 0.39 -2.97
C ALA A 89 7.63 0.64 -1.70
N ILE A 90 7.02 0.59 -0.52
CA ILE A 90 7.71 0.76 0.77
C ILE A 90 8.76 -0.34 0.97
N GLU A 91 8.40 -1.59 0.74
CA GLU A 91 9.35 -2.70 0.86
C GLU A 91 10.49 -2.59 -0.16
N SER A 92 10.21 -2.10 -1.38
CA SER A 92 11.24 -1.84 -2.39
C SER A 92 12.28 -0.83 -1.91
N VAL A 93 11.83 0.26 -1.29
CA VAL A 93 12.71 1.28 -0.69
C VAL A 93 13.54 0.67 0.44
N HIS A 94 12.91 -0.11 1.31
CA HIS A 94 13.60 -0.80 2.40
C HIS A 94 14.70 -1.73 1.87
N GLN A 95 14.39 -2.58 0.89
CA GLN A 95 15.36 -3.51 0.30
C GLN A 95 16.50 -2.77 -0.41
N LEU A 96 16.21 -1.69 -1.13
CA LEU A 96 17.22 -0.89 -1.82
C LEU A 96 18.17 -0.16 -0.87
N LYS A 97 17.68 0.27 0.31
CA LYS A 97 18.48 0.95 1.34
C LYS A 97 19.32 -0.01 2.18
N HIS A 98 18.73 -1.12 2.60
CA HIS A 98 19.27 -1.92 3.69
C HIS A 98 19.81 -3.30 3.28
N SER A 99 19.60 -3.73 2.03
CA SER A 99 20.15 -5.00 1.54
C SER A 99 21.33 -4.79 0.60
N GLN A 100 22.22 -5.79 0.54
CA GLN A 100 23.30 -5.88 -0.44
C GLN A 100 22.88 -6.60 -1.72
N LEU A 101 21.59 -6.95 -1.85
CA LEU A 101 21.06 -7.65 -3.01
C LEU A 101 21.15 -6.79 -4.26
N THR A 102 21.43 -7.40 -5.40
CA THR A 102 21.34 -6.71 -6.70
C THR A 102 19.90 -6.32 -7.00
N ILE A 103 19.68 -5.37 -7.90
CA ILE A 103 18.34 -4.95 -8.31
C ILE A 103 17.55 -6.13 -8.88
N GLN A 104 18.21 -7.04 -9.60
CA GLN A 104 17.61 -8.27 -10.11
C GLN A 104 17.16 -9.20 -8.97
N GLN A 105 18.00 -9.39 -7.96
CA GLN A 105 17.65 -10.22 -6.80
C GLN A 105 16.49 -9.61 -6.00
N ILE A 106 16.48 -8.27 -5.80
CA ILE A 106 15.36 -7.58 -5.17
C ILE A 106 14.07 -7.78 -5.96
N SER A 107 14.14 -7.67 -7.30
CA SER A 107 12.98 -7.95 -8.17
C SER A 107 12.42 -9.35 -7.90
N GLY A 108 13.27 -10.37 -7.82
CA GLY A 108 12.85 -11.75 -7.51
C GLY A 108 12.28 -11.90 -6.10
N VAL A 109 12.95 -11.33 -5.08
CA VAL A 109 12.49 -11.38 -3.68
C VAL A 109 11.11 -10.72 -3.51
N LEU A 110 10.83 -9.69 -4.28
CA LEU A 110 9.56 -8.97 -4.25
C LEU A 110 8.49 -9.58 -5.17
N GLY A 111 8.76 -10.71 -5.84
CA GLY A 111 7.80 -11.41 -6.69
C GLY A 111 7.52 -10.72 -8.03
N PHE A 112 8.41 -9.87 -8.51
CA PHE A 112 8.28 -9.31 -9.86
C PHE A 112 8.79 -10.30 -10.91
N PRO A 113 8.16 -10.35 -12.11
CA PRO A 113 8.56 -11.27 -13.18
C PRO A 113 10.02 -11.09 -13.62
N ASP A 114 10.49 -9.85 -13.67
CA ASP A 114 11.85 -9.50 -14.06
C ASP A 114 12.26 -8.13 -13.53
N GLN A 115 13.56 -7.83 -13.65
CA GLN A 115 14.14 -6.54 -13.24
C GLN A 115 13.55 -5.35 -14.00
N SER A 116 13.19 -5.52 -15.27
CA SER A 116 12.64 -4.44 -16.10
C SER A 116 11.24 -4.06 -15.63
N TYR A 117 10.42 -5.07 -15.25
CA TYR A 117 9.11 -4.84 -14.69
C TYR A 117 9.19 -4.12 -13.33
N PHE A 118 10.10 -4.57 -12.47
CA PHE A 118 10.38 -3.89 -11.21
C PHE A 118 10.86 -2.45 -11.42
N GLY A 119 11.76 -2.23 -12.39
CA GLY A 119 12.25 -0.89 -12.73
C GLY A 119 11.13 0.05 -13.17
N ARG A 120 10.20 -0.41 -14.04
CA ARG A 120 9.02 0.36 -14.46
C ARG A 120 8.07 0.63 -13.31
N PHE A 121 7.82 -0.36 -12.46
CA PHE A 121 7.01 -0.21 -11.26
C PHE A 121 7.59 0.87 -10.34
N PHE A 122 8.86 0.75 -9.97
CA PHE A 122 9.53 1.68 -9.07
C PHE A 122 9.55 3.11 -9.63
N LYS A 123 9.87 3.26 -10.93
CA LYS A 123 9.85 4.56 -11.61
C LYS A 123 8.45 5.16 -11.65
N ARG A 124 7.41 4.36 -11.84
CA ARG A 124 6.00 4.82 -11.75
C ARG A 124 5.66 5.34 -10.37
N MET A 125 6.10 4.64 -9.30
CA MET A 125 5.79 5.01 -7.92
C MET A 125 6.58 6.23 -7.44
N PHE A 126 7.86 6.33 -7.79
CA PHE A 126 8.78 7.31 -7.23
C PHE A 126 9.36 8.32 -8.25
N GLY A 127 9.14 8.10 -9.54
CA GLY A 127 9.62 8.97 -10.64
C GLY A 127 11.09 8.78 -10.99
N ILE A 128 11.84 7.96 -10.26
CA ILE A 128 13.26 7.65 -10.49
C ILE A 128 13.46 6.15 -10.61
N SER A 129 14.59 5.72 -11.18
CA SER A 129 14.88 4.29 -11.27
C SER A 129 15.42 3.72 -9.93
N PRO A 130 15.31 2.40 -9.69
CA PRO A 130 15.89 1.76 -8.51
C PRO A 130 17.39 2.00 -8.38
N LEU A 131 18.12 2.05 -9.51
CA LEU A 131 19.57 2.31 -9.54
C LEU A 131 19.88 3.75 -9.07
N GLN A 132 19.16 4.73 -9.60
CA GLN A 132 19.31 6.13 -9.18
C GLN A 132 19.02 6.30 -7.70
N PHE A 133 17.99 5.64 -7.19
CA PHE A 133 17.67 5.67 -5.76
C PHE A 133 18.78 5.04 -4.91
N ARG A 134 19.34 3.90 -5.32
CA ARG A 134 20.45 3.24 -4.60
C ARG A 134 21.71 4.11 -4.54
N GLN A 135 21.99 4.89 -5.59
CA GLN A 135 23.11 5.81 -5.63
C GLN A 135 22.91 7.03 -4.70
N ASN A 136 21.65 7.44 -4.47
CA ASN A 136 21.29 8.56 -3.62
C ASN A 136 20.15 8.18 -2.65
N PRO A 137 20.40 7.35 -1.64
CA PRO A 137 19.36 6.80 -0.76
C PRO A 137 18.74 7.83 0.21
N ASN A 138 19.32 9.04 0.30
CA ASN A 138 18.79 10.15 1.11
C ASN A 138 17.71 10.97 0.39
N MET A 139 17.37 10.61 -0.85
CA MET A 139 16.29 11.29 -1.57
C MET A 139 14.95 10.93 -0.92
N ASP A 140 14.18 11.93 -0.57
CA ASP A 140 12.84 11.74 0.01
C ASP A 140 11.83 11.32 -1.06
N VAL A 141 11.89 10.02 -1.37
CA VAL A 141 10.97 9.41 -2.35
C VAL A 141 9.60 9.07 -1.74
N LEU A 142 9.51 9.01 -0.41
CA LEU A 142 8.27 8.66 0.28
C LEU A 142 7.27 9.82 0.22
N GLN A 143 7.74 11.06 0.28
CA GLN A 143 6.89 12.24 0.08
C GLN A 143 6.21 12.22 -1.29
N LYS A 144 6.91 11.74 -2.32
CA LYS A 144 6.33 11.62 -3.66
C LYS A 144 5.24 10.53 -3.73
N LEU A 145 5.39 9.45 -2.98
CA LEU A 145 4.37 8.42 -2.86
C LEU A 145 3.09 8.97 -2.22
N GLU A 146 3.22 9.83 -1.22
CA GLU A 146 2.08 10.52 -0.60
C GLU A 146 1.38 11.48 -1.56
N THR A 147 2.15 12.35 -2.20
CA THR A 147 1.62 13.32 -3.16
C THR A 147 0.87 12.61 -4.30
N SER A 148 1.38 11.48 -4.78
CA SER A 148 0.72 10.68 -5.81
C SER A 148 -0.62 10.10 -5.33
N LEU A 149 -0.73 9.66 -4.07
CA LEU A 149 -1.99 9.19 -3.50
C LEU A 149 -2.99 10.31 -3.31
N LEU A 150 -2.56 11.45 -2.78
CA LEU A 150 -3.42 12.61 -2.57
C LEU A 150 -3.96 13.16 -3.90
N SER A 151 -3.13 13.17 -4.95
CA SER A 151 -3.56 13.53 -6.30
C SER A 151 -4.62 12.59 -6.86
N LYS A 152 -4.53 11.29 -6.55
CA LYS A 152 -5.51 10.28 -7.01
C LYS A 152 -6.79 10.26 -6.16
N TYR A 153 -6.68 10.60 -4.90
CA TYR A 153 -7.76 10.58 -3.91
C TYR A 153 -7.76 11.90 -3.13
N PRO A 154 -8.22 13.01 -3.74
CA PRO A 154 -8.20 14.33 -3.10
C PRO A 154 -9.03 14.38 -1.81
N GLU A 155 -10.00 13.50 -1.64
CA GLU A 155 -10.74 13.34 -0.39
C GLU A 155 -9.87 12.95 0.80
N LEU A 156 -8.71 12.33 0.57
CA LEU A 156 -7.74 11.99 1.61
C LEU A 156 -6.96 13.20 2.12
N GLU A 157 -6.92 14.30 1.38
CA GLU A 157 -6.25 15.54 1.79
C GLU A 157 -6.85 16.10 3.09
N LYS A 158 -8.15 15.96 3.26
CA LYS A 158 -8.87 16.35 4.50
C LYS A 158 -8.40 15.56 5.73
N PHE A 159 -7.73 14.42 5.50
CA PHE A 159 -7.21 13.53 6.53
C PHE A 159 -5.69 13.63 6.70
N ALA A 160 -4.98 14.25 5.74
CA ALA A 160 -3.52 14.31 5.72
C ALA A 160 -2.93 15.36 6.67
N PHE A 161 -3.66 16.43 6.98
CA PHE A 161 -3.15 17.57 7.77
C PHE A 161 -2.96 17.29 9.26
N ASP A 162 -3.46 16.16 9.78
CA ASP A 162 -3.39 15.84 11.22
C ASP A 162 -2.49 14.65 11.58
N VAL A 163 -1.72 14.13 10.64
CA VAL A 163 -0.88 12.97 10.91
C VAL A 163 0.58 13.30 10.65
N PRO A 164 1.40 13.49 11.69
CA PRO A 164 2.85 13.43 11.55
C PRO A 164 3.28 11.99 11.32
N PHE A 165 2.83 11.41 10.20
CA PHE A 165 2.89 9.97 9.95
C PHE A 165 4.21 9.53 9.32
N PHE A 166 4.99 10.46 8.81
CA PHE A 166 6.24 10.16 8.11
C PHE A 166 7.51 10.60 8.83
N CYS A 167 7.40 11.38 9.90
CA CYS A 167 8.57 11.77 10.70
C CYS A 167 9.10 10.69 11.67
N GLY A 168 8.43 9.57 11.81
CA GLY A 168 8.80 8.50 12.75
C GLY A 168 9.45 7.27 12.14
N LEU A 169 9.80 7.29 10.87
CA LEU A 169 10.38 6.14 10.13
C LEU A 169 11.88 6.29 9.82
N PHE A 170 12.55 7.30 10.40
CA PHE A 170 14.00 7.48 10.28
C PHE A 170 14.66 7.60 11.63
#